data_3d76f427c2462c9ced42a4ce54a79762
#
_entry.id   3d76f427c2462c9ced42a4ce54a79762
#
_cell.length_a   1.000
_cell.length_b   1.000
_cell.length_c   1.000
_cell.angle_alpha   90.00
_cell.angle_beta   90.00
_cell.angle_gamma   90.00
#
_symmetry.space_group_name_H-M   'P 1'
#
loop_
_entity.id
_entity.type
_entity.pdbx_description
1 polymer ?
#
loop_
_entity_poly.entity_id
_entity_poly.type
_entity_poly.pdbx_seq_one_letter_code
_entity_poly.pdbx_strand_id
1 'polypeptide(L)'
;MIKKRIEQLLDALNKGIYEKENEIALSLLAAVAGESIILLGPPGVAKSMVARRLLKAFSGARSFEYLMSRFSTPDEIFGPVSISKLKDSDDYERVTEGYLPTADVVFLDEIWKAGPAIQNTLLTVINEKVFRNGNQIVSLPLKLLIAASNELPAQGEGLEALWDRLIIRLESKSIKQDENFDKMLLDDGNEEITVPSELQITNDEYTDWHKAISKIGVSQDALHIIHQIRKSLQSVDIEGTDERRSVYVSDRRYVPSHAGRIGGTEAKPAFH
;
A
#
# COMPACT_ATOMS: atom_id res chain seq x y z
N MET A 1 15.41 -1.50 -22.74
CA MET A 1 16.30 -1.20 -21.60
C MET A 1 15.54 -1.23 -20.26
N ILE A 2 14.47 -0.50 -20.07
CA ILE A 2 13.73 -0.41 -18.78
C ILE A 2 13.25 -1.77 -18.28
N LYS A 3 12.61 -2.60 -19.13
CA LYS A 3 12.10 -3.93 -18.75
C LYS A 3 13.19 -4.79 -18.08
N LYS A 4 14.37 -4.93 -18.71
CA LYS A 4 15.49 -5.72 -18.17
C LYS A 4 15.98 -5.18 -16.83
N ARG A 5 16.02 -3.84 -16.66
CA ARG A 5 16.42 -3.22 -15.39
C ARG A 5 15.41 -3.51 -14.28
N ILE A 6 14.10 -3.47 -14.57
CA ILE A 6 13.08 -3.84 -13.59
C ILE A 6 13.14 -5.31 -13.22
N GLU A 7 13.38 -6.21 -14.18
CA GLU A 7 13.61 -7.64 -13.91
C GLU A 7 14.80 -7.81 -12.95
N GLN A 8 15.94 -7.19 -13.24
CA GLN A 8 17.12 -7.23 -12.36
C GLN A 8 16.86 -6.60 -10.98
N LEU A 9 16.08 -5.53 -10.90
CA LEU A 9 15.66 -4.93 -9.62
C LEU A 9 14.83 -5.92 -8.81
N LEU A 10 13.84 -6.55 -9.43
CA LEU A 10 13.00 -7.55 -8.77
C LEU A 10 13.83 -8.75 -8.29
N ASP A 11 14.77 -9.24 -9.10
CA ASP A 11 15.69 -10.31 -8.70
C ASP A 11 16.52 -9.91 -7.47
N ALA A 12 17.05 -8.68 -7.45
CA ALA A 12 17.80 -8.16 -6.31
C ALA A 12 16.92 -8.03 -5.03
N LEU A 13 15.67 -7.59 -5.19
CA LEU A 13 14.72 -7.44 -4.07
C LEU A 13 14.28 -8.79 -3.51
N ASN A 14 14.21 -9.83 -4.35
CA ASN A 14 13.80 -11.19 -3.95
C ASN A 14 14.93 -12.02 -3.34
N LYS A 15 16.18 -11.55 -3.38
CA LYS A 15 17.31 -12.30 -2.82
C LYS A 15 17.13 -12.54 -1.31
N GLY A 16 17.17 -13.81 -0.86
CA GLY A 16 17.02 -14.19 0.56
C GLY A 16 15.63 -13.96 1.15
N ILE A 17 14.60 -13.86 0.31
CA ILE A 17 13.19 -13.96 0.70
C ILE A 17 12.52 -14.98 -0.20
N TYR A 18 11.75 -15.89 0.39
CA TYR A 18 11.25 -17.05 -0.33
C TYR A 18 9.74 -16.98 -0.50
N GLU A 19 9.29 -17.29 -1.72
CA GLU A 19 7.86 -17.31 -2.10
C GLU A 19 7.12 -15.97 -1.85
N LYS A 20 7.84 -14.84 -2.07
CA LYS A 20 7.29 -13.47 -1.95
C LYS A 20 7.42 -12.65 -3.23
N GLU A 21 7.72 -13.30 -4.34
CA GLU A 21 7.94 -12.65 -5.64
C GLU A 21 6.72 -11.82 -6.06
N ASN A 22 5.51 -12.36 -5.87
CA ASN A 22 4.27 -11.67 -6.20
C ASN A 22 4.03 -10.46 -5.30
N GLU A 23 4.26 -10.62 -3.98
CA GLU A 23 4.10 -9.53 -3.01
C GLU A 23 5.05 -8.37 -3.35
N ILE A 24 6.31 -8.67 -3.68
CA ILE A 24 7.31 -7.66 -4.06
C ILE A 24 6.95 -7.02 -5.40
N ALA A 25 6.65 -7.83 -6.43
CA ALA A 25 6.33 -7.31 -7.75
C ALA A 25 5.08 -6.43 -7.78
N LEU A 26 3.99 -6.86 -7.11
CA LEU A 26 2.75 -6.10 -7.05
C LEU A 26 2.87 -4.88 -6.14
N SER A 27 3.68 -4.94 -5.08
CA SER A 27 3.97 -3.75 -4.27
C SER A 27 4.80 -2.72 -5.03
N LEU A 28 5.77 -3.15 -5.86
CA LEU A 28 6.51 -2.25 -6.74
C LEU A 28 5.59 -1.63 -7.80
N LEU A 29 4.69 -2.43 -8.37
CA LEU A 29 3.67 -1.94 -9.31
C LEU A 29 2.74 -0.93 -8.64
N ALA A 30 2.28 -1.21 -7.41
CA ALA A 30 1.47 -0.29 -6.60
C ALA A 30 2.19 1.04 -6.40
N ALA A 31 3.47 1.00 -6.03
CA ALA A 31 4.28 2.20 -5.86
C ALA A 31 4.35 3.04 -7.14
N VAL A 32 4.65 2.42 -8.28
CA VAL A 32 4.74 3.11 -9.58
C VAL A 32 3.37 3.64 -10.02
N ALA A 33 2.29 2.93 -9.73
CA ALA A 33 0.93 3.40 -9.98
C ALA A 33 0.47 4.50 -9.00
N GLY A 34 1.21 4.72 -7.91
CA GLY A 34 0.85 5.66 -6.83
C GLY A 34 -0.29 5.15 -5.95
N GLU A 35 -0.51 3.85 -5.92
CA GLU A 35 -1.57 3.19 -5.16
C GLU A 35 -1.06 2.57 -3.86
N SER A 36 -1.99 2.26 -2.96
CA SER A 36 -1.69 1.59 -1.71
C SER A 36 -2.07 0.11 -1.79
N ILE A 37 -1.37 -0.72 -1.04
CA ILE A 37 -1.56 -2.17 -1.03
C ILE A 37 -1.79 -2.67 0.40
N ILE A 38 -2.57 -3.72 0.55
CA ILE A 38 -2.68 -4.44 1.82
C ILE A 38 -2.22 -5.89 1.66
N LEU A 39 -1.40 -6.33 2.63
CA LEU A 39 -0.94 -7.71 2.78
C LEU A 39 -1.74 -8.36 3.91
N LEU A 40 -2.54 -9.35 3.57
CA LEU A 40 -3.34 -10.13 4.51
C LEU A 40 -2.67 -11.46 4.77
N GLY A 41 -2.59 -11.89 6.01
CA GLY A 41 -2.03 -13.21 6.35
C GLY A 41 -1.55 -13.31 7.79
N PRO A 42 -1.25 -14.53 8.26
CA PRO A 42 -0.86 -14.77 9.64
C PRO A 42 0.43 -14.02 10.02
N PRO A 43 0.75 -13.90 11.31
CA PRO A 43 2.03 -13.37 11.74
C PRO A 43 3.18 -14.26 11.25
N GLY A 44 4.37 -13.66 11.04
CA GLY A 44 5.57 -14.42 10.65
C GLY A 44 5.70 -14.73 9.15
N VAL A 45 4.79 -14.26 8.28
CA VAL A 45 4.89 -14.50 6.82
C VAL A 45 5.64 -13.38 6.06
N ALA A 46 6.57 -12.72 6.72
CA ALA A 46 7.48 -11.72 6.13
C ALA A 46 6.82 -10.45 5.55
N LYS A 47 5.62 -10.04 6.00
CA LYS A 47 4.95 -8.83 5.51
C LYS A 47 5.80 -7.56 5.67
N SER A 48 6.40 -7.34 6.84
CA SER A 48 7.29 -6.21 7.11
C SER A 48 8.60 -6.28 6.30
N MET A 49 9.09 -7.50 6.05
CA MET A 49 10.29 -7.69 5.22
C MET A 49 10.04 -7.23 3.78
N VAL A 50 8.86 -7.50 3.21
CA VAL A 50 8.47 -6.99 1.89
C VAL A 50 8.59 -5.46 1.85
N ALA A 51 8.07 -4.75 2.86
CA ALA A 51 8.15 -3.30 2.91
C ALA A 51 9.61 -2.78 2.96
N ARG A 52 10.46 -3.40 3.79
CA ARG A 52 11.88 -3.07 3.89
C ARG A 52 12.66 -3.34 2.59
N ARG A 53 12.25 -4.38 1.85
CA ARG A 53 12.81 -4.65 0.51
C ARG A 53 12.42 -3.55 -0.48
N LEU A 54 11.15 -3.14 -0.48
CA LEU A 54 10.65 -2.10 -1.38
C LEU A 54 11.29 -0.72 -1.11
N LEU A 55 11.64 -0.41 0.12
CA LEU A 55 12.40 0.80 0.43
C LEU A 55 13.71 0.87 -0.40
N LYS A 56 14.41 -0.26 -0.53
CA LYS A 56 15.68 -0.33 -1.26
C LYS A 56 15.54 -0.21 -2.79
N ALA A 57 14.31 -0.28 -3.31
CA ALA A 57 14.03 -0.03 -4.73
C ALA A 57 14.16 1.45 -5.12
N PHE A 58 14.06 2.37 -4.15
CA PHE A 58 14.04 3.82 -4.39
C PHE A 58 15.30 4.48 -3.83
N SER A 59 15.94 5.28 -4.65
CA SER A 59 17.17 5.99 -4.27
C SER A 59 16.88 7.05 -3.22
N GLY A 60 17.61 7.00 -2.08
CA GLY A 60 17.51 7.97 -1.00
C GLY A 60 16.14 8.02 -0.30
N ALA A 61 15.32 6.99 -0.45
CA ALA A 61 13.99 6.94 0.14
C ALA A 61 14.03 6.82 1.67
N ARG A 62 13.07 7.48 2.32
CA ARG A 62 12.84 7.39 3.77
C ARG A 62 11.68 6.46 4.05
N SER A 63 11.78 5.70 5.13
CA SER A 63 10.70 4.80 5.57
C SER A 63 10.07 5.27 6.86
N PHE A 64 8.83 4.86 7.04
CA PHE A 64 8.14 4.89 8.33
C PHE A 64 7.45 3.55 8.53
N GLU A 65 7.74 2.88 9.66
CA GLU A 65 7.12 1.61 10.04
C GLU A 65 6.42 1.79 11.38
N TYR A 66 5.19 1.28 11.49
CA TYR A 66 4.44 1.35 12.74
C TYR A 66 3.50 0.16 12.90
N LEU A 67 3.47 -0.41 14.10
CA LEU A 67 2.52 -1.45 14.51
C LEU A 67 1.33 -0.79 15.21
N MET A 68 0.17 -0.82 14.57
CA MET A 68 -1.05 -0.26 15.12
C MET A 68 -1.55 -1.04 16.32
N SER A 69 -2.08 -0.31 17.28
CA SER A 69 -2.79 -0.83 18.44
C SER A 69 -4.05 -0.01 18.70
N ARG A 70 -4.95 -0.49 19.55
CA ARG A 70 -6.14 0.27 19.96
C ARG A 70 -5.80 1.54 20.76
N PHE A 71 -4.56 1.63 21.26
CA PHE A 71 -4.05 2.77 22.03
C PHE A 71 -3.17 3.69 21.20
N SER A 72 -2.94 3.37 19.92
CA SER A 72 -2.15 4.21 19.03
C SER A 72 -2.75 5.60 18.91
N THR A 73 -1.88 6.60 18.98
CA THR A 73 -2.24 8.01 18.93
C THR A 73 -1.80 8.64 17.60
N PRO A 74 -2.47 9.71 17.14
CA PRO A 74 -2.01 10.46 15.96
C PRO A 74 -0.59 11.00 16.10
N ASP A 75 -0.13 11.30 17.31
CA ASP A 75 1.22 11.85 17.58
C ASP A 75 2.33 10.83 17.23
N GLU A 76 2.07 9.54 17.43
CA GLU A 76 3.04 8.47 17.13
C GLU A 76 3.18 8.22 15.64
N ILE A 77 2.19 8.61 14.84
CA ILE A 77 2.16 8.33 13.40
C ILE A 77 2.46 9.58 12.58
N PHE A 78 1.86 10.71 12.97
CA PHE A 78 1.95 11.96 12.22
C PHE A 78 2.90 12.99 12.85
N GLY A 79 3.45 12.68 14.03
CA GLY A 79 4.33 13.53 14.81
C GLY A 79 3.63 14.32 15.91
N PRO A 80 4.36 14.64 17.00
CA PRO A 80 3.83 15.39 18.13
C PRO A 80 3.56 16.85 17.76
N VAL A 81 2.67 17.50 18.52
CA VAL A 81 2.40 18.94 18.37
C VAL A 81 3.63 19.75 18.76
N SER A 82 3.98 20.74 17.97
CA SER A 82 5.08 21.68 18.25
C SER A 82 4.68 22.64 19.37
N ILE A 83 5.27 22.45 20.55
CA ILE A 83 5.01 23.32 21.71
C ILE A 83 5.51 24.76 21.45
N SER A 84 6.59 24.95 20.72
CA SER A 84 7.10 26.28 20.37
C SER A 84 6.13 27.03 19.48
N LYS A 85 5.64 26.43 18.39
CA LYS A 85 4.68 27.08 17.49
C LYS A 85 3.34 27.38 18.18
N LEU A 86 2.89 26.48 19.06
CA LEU A 86 1.69 26.70 19.83
C LEU A 86 1.84 27.90 20.80
N LYS A 87 3.03 28.11 21.41
CA LYS A 87 3.28 29.22 22.31
C LYS A 87 3.55 30.55 21.60
N ASP A 88 4.27 30.50 20.47
CA ASP A 88 4.78 31.70 19.80
C ASP A 88 3.78 32.28 18.81
N SER A 89 2.96 31.44 18.16
CA SER A 89 2.04 31.85 17.10
C SER A 89 0.60 31.34 17.24
N ASP A 90 0.30 30.63 18.32
CA ASP A 90 -1.00 29.95 18.53
C ASP A 90 -1.38 28.98 17.40
N ASP A 91 -0.35 28.45 16.71
CA ASP A 91 -0.52 27.53 15.58
C ASP A 91 -0.39 26.08 16.04
N TYR A 92 -1.42 25.30 15.76
CA TYR A 92 -1.46 23.86 16.04
C TYR A 92 -0.78 23.06 14.92
N GLU A 93 0.57 23.13 14.88
CA GLU A 93 1.35 22.35 13.93
C GLU A 93 2.07 21.18 14.58
N ARG A 94 2.28 20.10 13.81
CA ARG A 94 3.03 18.91 14.23
C ARG A 94 4.47 18.95 13.73
N VAL A 95 5.36 18.35 14.50
CA VAL A 95 6.73 18.06 14.06
C VAL A 95 6.69 16.77 13.26
N THR A 96 6.74 16.88 11.94
CA THR A 96 6.52 15.73 11.03
C THR A 96 7.79 15.00 10.62
N GLU A 97 8.97 15.55 10.91
CA GLU A 97 10.25 14.92 10.53
C GLU A 97 10.44 13.58 11.25
N GLY A 98 10.72 12.52 10.46
CA GLY A 98 10.83 11.15 10.96
C GLY A 98 9.51 10.41 11.13
N TYR A 99 8.38 11.04 10.83
CA TYR A 99 7.05 10.46 10.89
C TYR A 99 6.47 10.22 9.49
N LEU A 100 5.30 9.57 9.42
CA LEU A 100 4.63 9.22 8.17
C LEU A 100 4.60 10.37 7.14
N PRO A 101 4.32 11.64 7.50
CA PRO A 101 4.21 12.71 6.50
C PRO A 101 5.50 13.00 5.73
N THR A 102 6.66 12.54 6.21
CA THR A 102 7.95 12.75 5.53
C THR A 102 8.53 11.48 4.91
N ALA A 103 7.80 10.37 4.96
CA ALA A 103 8.26 9.09 4.45
C ALA A 103 7.87 8.85 3.00
N ASP A 104 8.76 8.21 2.23
CA ASP A 104 8.53 7.74 0.86
C ASP A 104 7.84 6.38 0.82
N VAL A 105 8.22 5.48 1.75
CA VAL A 105 7.64 4.14 1.89
C VAL A 105 7.14 3.98 3.32
N VAL A 106 5.87 3.68 3.45
CA VAL A 106 5.19 3.53 4.75
C VAL A 106 4.72 2.09 4.91
N PHE A 107 5.00 1.49 6.07
CA PHE A 107 4.46 0.20 6.47
C PHE A 107 3.64 0.35 7.75
N LEU A 108 2.36 0.00 7.68
CA LEU A 108 1.42 0.05 8.81
C LEU A 108 0.90 -1.36 9.08
N ASP A 109 1.42 -1.98 10.14
CA ASP A 109 0.96 -3.31 10.55
C ASP A 109 -0.27 -3.20 11.45
N GLU A 110 -1.11 -4.24 11.42
CA GLU A 110 -2.38 -4.31 12.16
C GLU A 110 -3.29 -3.10 11.93
N ILE A 111 -3.42 -2.70 10.67
CA ILE A 111 -4.06 -1.44 10.24
C ILE A 111 -5.48 -1.24 10.81
N TRP A 112 -6.23 -2.35 11.01
CA TRP A 112 -7.61 -2.29 11.52
C TRP A 112 -7.72 -1.90 12.99
N LYS A 113 -6.60 -1.95 13.73
CA LYS A 113 -6.55 -1.51 15.14
C LYS A 113 -6.43 0.02 15.28
N ALA A 114 -6.25 0.75 14.19
CA ALA A 114 -6.18 2.20 14.20
C ALA A 114 -7.51 2.82 14.67
N GLY A 115 -7.41 3.80 15.58
CA GLY A 115 -8.60 4.54 16.03
C GLY A 115 -9.15 5.50 14.95
N PRO A 116 -10.40 5.98 15.07
CA PRO A 116 -11.08 6.79 14.05
C PRO A 116 -10.30 8.04 13.61
N ALA A 117 -9.61 8.71 14.51
CA ALA A 117 -8.81 9.90 14.19
C ALA A 117 -7.65 9.58 13.23
N ILE A 118 -6.98 8.45 13.45
CA ILE A 118 -5.91 7.96 12.58
C ILE A 118 -6.49 7.52 11.23
N GLN A 119 -7.58 6.77 11.24
CA GLN A 119 -8.25 6.28 10.03
C GLN A 119 -8.65 7.44 9.11
N ASN A 120 -9.31 8.47 9.64
CA ASN A 120 -9.72 9.64 8.88
C ASN A 120 -8.53 10.39 8.25
N THR A 121 -7.42 10.51 8.98
CA THR A 121 -6.20 11.12 8.44
C THR A 121 -5.59 10.24 7.35
N LEU A 122 -5.55 8.92 7.54
CA LEU A 122 -5.05 7.97 6.54
C LEU A 122 -5.88 7.99 5.25
N LEU A 123 -7.20 8.21 5.33
CA LEU A 123 -8.04 8.36 4.14
C LEU A 123 -7.54 9.52 3.25
N THR A 124 -7.21 10.66 3.85
CA THR A 124 -6.65 11.81 3.12
C THR A 124 -5.26 11.51 2.58
N VAL A 125 -4.40 10.90 3.40
CA VAL A 125 -3.04 10.48 3.01
C VAL A 125 -3.06 9.54 1.80
N ILE A 126 -3.92 8.54 1.82
CA ILE A 126 -3.99 7.53 0.75
C ILE A 126 -4.56 8.12 -0.54
N ASN A 127 -5.64 8.91 -0.44
CA ASN A 127 -6.34 9.41 -1.62
C ASN A 127 -5.65 10.60 -2.27
N GLU A 128 -5.24 11.57 -1.46
CA GLU A 128 -4.83 12.88 -1.94
C GLU A 128 -3.31 13.08 -1.87
N LYS A 129 -2.60 12.18 -1.16
CA LYS A 129 -1.17 12.32 -0.86
C LYS A 129 -0.83 13.65 -0.20
N VAL A 130 -1.72 14.12 0.68
CA VAL A 130 -1.53 15.34 1.46
C VAL A 130 -1.76 15.10 2.94
N PHE A 131 -1.15 15.95 3.75
CA PHE A 131 -1.36 16.00 5.19
C PHE A 131 -1.71 17.42 5.62
N ARG A 132 -2.76 17.56 6.41
CA ARG A 132 -3.12 18.85 7.02
C ARG A 132 -2.33 19.04 8.31
N ASN A 133 -1.42 20.00 8.29
CA ASN A 133 -0.60 20.36 9.43
C ASN A 133 -0.93 21.78 9.89
N GLY A 134 -1.77 21.90 10.91
CA GLY A 134 -2.33 23.19 11.30
C GLY A 134 -3.14 23.81 10.15
N ASN A 135 -2.76 25.02 9.78
CA ASN A 135 -3.38 25.77 8.68
C ASN A 135 -2.82 25.43 7.31
N GLN A 136 -1.79 24.58 7.23
CA GLN A 136 -1.11 24.24 5.98
C GLN A 136 -1.53 22.88 5.46
N ILE A 137 -1.57 22.76 4.12
CA ILE A 137 -1.71 21.47 3.43
C ILE A 137 -0.35 21.14 2.83
N VAL A 138 0.26 20.05 3.31
CA VAL A 138 1.59 19.60 2.89
C VAL A 138 1.44 18.40 1.95
N SER A 139 2.03 18.48 0.76
CA SER A 139 2.15 17.31 -0.13
C SER A 139 3.15 16.32 0.43
N LEU A 140 2.77 15.05 0.40
CA LEU A 140 3.58 13.96 0.92
C LEU A 140 4.51 13.40 -0.17
N PRO A 141 5.76 13.02 0.17
CA PRO A 141 6.66 12.35 -0.76
C PRO A 141 6.27 10.87 -0.97
N LEU A 142 5.16 10.45 -0.41
CA LEU A 142 4.70 9.06 -0.32
C LEU A 142 4.57 8.37 -1.69
N LYS A 143 5.46 7.40 -1.93
CA LYS A 143 5.45 6.54 -3.12
C LYS A 143 4.64 5.27 -2.91
N LEU A 144 4.70 4.70 -1.70
CA LEU A 144 4.05 3.44 -1.39
C LEU A 144 3.60 3.41 0.06
N LEU A 145 2.32 3.07 0.27
CA LEU A 145 1.82 2.67 1.58
C LEU A 145 1.45 1.19 1.51
N ILE A 146 2.09 0.40 2.36
CA ILE A 146 1.79 -1.01 2.58
C ILE A 146 1.08 -1.11 3.92
N ALA A 147 -0.17 -1.46 3.89
CA ALA A 147 -0.91 -1.87 5.07
C ALA A 147 -0.75 -3.38 5.28
N ALA A 148 -0.80 -3.84 6.51
CA ALA A 148 -0.82 -5.27 6.81
C ALA A 148 -1.86 -5.59 7.89
N SER A 149 -2.44 -6.78 7.82
CA SER A 149 -3.30 -7.31 8.85
C SER A 149 -3.32 -8.84 8.82
N ASN A 150 -3.67 -9.42 9.95
CA ASN A 150 -3.90 -10.86 10.08
C ASN A 150 -5.36 -11.24 9.80
N GLU A 151 -6.25 -10.27 9.78
CA GLU A 151 -7.70 -10.44 9.65
C GLU A 151 -8.30 -9.42 8.66
N LEU A 152 -9.51 -9.69 8.20
CA LEU A 152 -10.30 -8.74 7.42
C LEU A 152 -10.89 -7.66 8.34
N PRO A 153 -11.25 -6.49 7.80
CA PRO A 153 -11.91 -5.45 8.60
C PRO A 153 -13.25 -5.97 9.14
N ALA A 154 -13.50 -5.70 10.41
CA ALA A 154 -14.79 -6.03 11.02
C ALA A 154 -15.91 -5.18 10.40
N GLN A 155 -17.05 -5.80 10.15
CA GLN A 155 -18.21 -5.11 9.58
C GLN A 155 -18.83 -4.15 10.61
N GLY A 156 -19.22 -2.96 10.16
CA GLY A 156 -19.91 -1.98 10.99
C GLY A 156 -19.00 -1.17 11.94
N GLU A 157 -17.68 -1.31 11.84
CA GLU A 157 -16.71 -0.53 12.63
C GLU A 157 -16.21 0.73 11.90
N GLY A 158 -16.78 1.06 10.73
CA GLY A 158 -16.38 2.25 9.94
C GLY A 158 -15.09 2.07 9.15
N LEU A 159 -14.59 0.83 9.04
CA LEU A 159 -13.36 0.48 8.34
C LEU A 159 -13.54 0.37 6.83
N GLU A 160 -14.79 0.35 6.35
CA GLU A 160 -15.15 0.13 4.96
C GLU A 160 -14.51 1.17 4.03
N ALA A 161 -14.45 2.42 4.49
CA ALA A 161 -13.87 3.51 3.72
C ALA A 161 -12.36 3.33 3.50
N LEU A 162 -11.63 2.84 4.50
CA LEU A 162 -10.20 2.53 4.38
C LEU A 162 -9.97 1.28 3.55
N TRP A 163 -10.79 0.25 3.73
CA TRP A 163 -10.75 -0.98 2.94
C TRP A 163 -10.95 -0.71 1.45
N ASP A 164 -11.90 0.15 1.08
CA ASP A 164 -12.18 0.51 -0.31
C ASP A 164 -11.00 1.20 -1.02
N ARG A 165 -10.12 1.83 -0.26
CA ARG A 165 -8.96 2.55 -0.80
C ARG A 165 -7.71 1.70 -0.91
N LEU A 166 -7.68 0.59 -0.21
CA LEU A 166 -6.63 -0.42 -0.35
C LEU A 166 -7.01 -1.36 -1.50
N ILE A 167 -6.82 -0.88 -2.74
CA ILE A 167 -7.33 -1.55 -3.94
C ILE A 167 -6.55 -2.80 -4.32
N ILE A 168 -5.27 -2.85 -4.02
CA ILE A 168 -4.45 -4.05 -4.22
C ILE A 168 -4.43 -4.82 -2.91
N ARG A 169 -4.98 -6.04 -2.94
CA ARG A 169 -5.15 -6.88 -1.76
C ARG A 169 -4.52 -8.22 -2.02
N LEU A 170 -3.50 -8.56 -1.26
CA LEU A 170 -2.76 -9.80 -1.42
C LEU A 170 -2.83 -10.64 -0.15
N GLU A 171 -3.09 -11.91 -0.35
CA GLU A 171 -2.92 -12.91 0.69
C GLU A 171 -1.44 -13.34 0.73
N SER A 172 -0.76 -13.02 1.85
CA SER A 172 0.60 -13.45 2.09
C SER A 172 0.60 -14.76 2.88
N LYS A 173 1.15 -15.81 2.27
CA LYS A 173 1.12 -17.19 2.80
C LYS A 173 2.46 -17.60 3.38
N SER A 174 2.47 -18.58 4.25
CA SER A 174 3.69 -19.26 4.68
C SER A 174 4.35 -19.96 3.50
N ILE A 175 5.65 -20.22 3.63
CA ILE A 175 6.42 -21.01 2.67
C ILE A 175 5.77 -22.38 2.53
N LYS A 176 5.56 -22.82 1.28
CA LYS A 176 4.89 -24.08 0.98
C LYS A 176 5.84 -25.18 0.53
N GLN A 177 6.97 -24.78 -0.10
CA GLN A 177 7.94 -25.72 -0.64
C GLN A 177 8.98 -26.02 0.42
N ASP A 178 9.15 -27.30 0.76
CA ASP A 178 10.13 -27.76 1.76
C ASP A 178 11.54 -27.29 1.44
N GLU A 179 11.93 -27.32 0.15
CA GLU A 179 13.24 -26.83 -0.30
C GLU A 179 13.47 -25.33 0.02
N ASN A 180 12.43 -24.52 -0.08
CA ASN A 180 12.52 -23.08 0.22
C ASN A 180 12.52 -22.86 1.73
N PHE A 181 11.79 -23.69 2.47
CA PHE A 181 11.82 -23.69 3.93
C PHE A 181 13.20 -24.08 4.46
N ASP A 182 13.81 -25.14 3.91
CA ASP A 182 15.16 -25.56 4.28
C ASP A 182 16.19 -24.46 3.96
N LYS A 183 16.10 -23.83 2.79
CA LYS A 183 16.97 -22.68 2.45
C LYS A 183 16.81 -21.55 3.46
N MET A 184 15.58 -21.21 3.85
CA MET A 184 15.33 -20.18 4.86
C MET A 184 15.95 -20.52 6.22
N LEU A 185 15.91 -21.79 6.62
CA LEU A 185 16.50 -22.24 7.90
C LEU A 185 18.04 -22.22 7.88
N LEU A 186 18.63 -22.46 6.70
CA LEU A 186 20.09 -22.48 6.51
C LEU A 186 20.68 -21.10 6.18
N ASP A 187 19.82 -20.14 5.82
CA ASP A 187 20.22 -18.76 5.56
C ASP A 187 20.44 -18.06 6.91
N ASP A 188 21.64 -17.58 7.17
CA ASP A 188 22.01 -16.90 8.43
C ASP A 188 21.21 -15.61 8.68
N GLY A 189 20.33 -15.21 7.75
CA GLY A 189 19.39 -14.08 7.87
C GLY A 189 20.07 -12.71 8.02
N ASN A 190 21.41 -12.68 8.03
CA ASN A 190 22.22 -11.51 8.33
C ASN A 190 22.65 -10.72 7.08
N GLU A 191 22.44 -11.26 5.88
CA GLU A 191 22.75 -10.51 4.66
C GLU A 191 21.74 -9.38 4.44
N GLU A 192 22.12 -8.20 4.83
CA GLU A 192 21.41 -7.01 4.37
C GLU A 192 21.57 -6.89 2.86
N ILE A 193 20.46 -7.09 2.13
CA ILE A 193 20.52 -6.96 0.67
C ILE A 193 20.95 -5.56 0.28
N THR A 194 21.83 -5.49 -0.69
CA THR A 194 22.20 -4.24 -1.34
C THR A 194 21.66 -4.25 -2.75
N VAL A 195 20.84 -3.26 -3.08
CA VAL A 195 20.39 -3.02 -4.45
C VAL A 195 21.38 -2.05 -5.09
N PRO A 196 22.05 -2.43 -6.20
CA PRO A 196 22.94 -1.54 -6.92
C PRO A 196 22.26 -0.22 -7.31
N SER A 197 22.96 0.89 -7.17
CA SER A 197 22.39 2.24 -7.39
C SER A 197 21.85 2.43 -8.81
N GLU A 198 22.42 1.77 -9.79
CA GLU A 198 21.97 1.78 -11.18
C GLU A 198 20.64 1.07 -11.41
N LEU A 199 20.23 0.20 -10.49
CA LEU A 199 18.94 -0.47 -10.52
C LEU A 199 17.85 0.31 -9.78
N GLN A 200 18.25 1.14 -8.81
CA GLN A 200 17.31 1.92 -8.01
C GLN A 200 16.55 2.93 -8.87
N ILE A 201 15.31 3.18 -8.48
CA ILE A 201 14.44 4.17 -9.11
C ILE A 201 14.70 5.53 -8.45
N THR A 202 15.15 6.51 -9.24
CA THR A 202 15.36 7.88 -8.75
C THR A 202 14.03 8.63 -8.62
N ASN A 203 14.01 9.75 -7.89
CA ASN A 203 12.83 10.60 -7.75
C ASN A 203 12.35 11.17 -9.09
N ASP A 204 13.29 11.54 -9.97
CA ASP A 204 12.98 12.09 -11.28
C ASP A 204 12.34 11.01 -12.17
N GLU A 205 12.92 9.80 -12.20
CA GLU A 205 12.34 8.67 -12.93
C GLU A 205 10.94 8.30 -12.41
N TYR A 206 10.76 8.26 -11.10
CA TYR A 206 9.47 7.99 -10.49
C TYR A 206 8.42 9.02 -10.94
N THR A 207 8.79 10.30 -10.91
CA THR A 207 7.91 11.40 -11.34
C THR A 207 7.57 11.30 -12.82
N ASP A 208 8.55 11.00 -13.67
CA ASP A 208 8.36 10.87 -15.12
C ASP A 208 7.50 9.65 -15.46
N TRP A 209 7.71 8.53 -14.80
CA TRP A 209 6.86 7.34 -14.99
C TRP A 209 5.42 7.62 -14.56
N HIS A 210 5.23 8.31 -13.46
CA HIS A 210 3.90 8.67 -12.97
C HIS A 210 3.16 9.58 -13.94
N LYS A 211 3.86 10.56 -14.53
CA LYS A 211 3.32 11.40 -15.60
C LYS A 211 3.05 10.62 -16.89
N ALA A 212 3.88 9.62 -17.20
CA ALA A 212 3.70 8.78 -18.39
C ALA A 212 2.47 7.86 -18.25
N ILE A 213 2.27 7.26 -17.08
CA ILE A 213 1.12 6.39 -16.80
C ILE A 213 -0.20 7.13 -17.03
N SER A 214 -0.30 8.39 -16.63
CA SER A 214 -1.51 9.18 -16.82
C SER A 214 -1.90 9.42 -18.29
N LYS A 215 -0.96 9.21 -19.21
CA LYS A 215 -1.16 9.36 -20.67
C LYS A 215 -1.48 8.05 -21.38
N ILE A 216 -1.34 6.91 -20.69
CA ILE A 216 -1.61 5.60 -21.28
C ILE A 216 -3.12 5.39 -21.37
N GLY A 217 -3.60 5.12 -22.58
CA GLY A 217 -4.99 4.74 -22.84
C GLY A 217 -5.26 3.29 -22.42
N VAL A 218 -6.51 3.00 -22.06
CA VAL A 218 -6.93 1.61 -21.83
C VAL A 218 -7.14 0.92 -23.18
N SER A 219 -6.47 -0.21 -23.42
CA SER A 219 -6.64 -0.97 -24.66
C SER A 219 -8.02 -1.62 -24.75
N GLN A 220 -8.48 -1.94 -25.97
CA GLN A 220 -9.76 -2.65 -26.18
C GLN A 220 -9.78 -4.01 -25.48
N ASP A 221 -8.65 -4.72 -25.47
CA ASP A 221 -8.53 -6.03 -24.80
C ASP A 221 -8.70 -5.87 -23.27
N ALA A 222 -8.07 -4.86 -22.69
CA ALA A 222 -8.24 -4.56 -21.26
C ALA A 222 -9.69 -4.17 -20.92
N LEU A 223 -10.34 -3.35 -21.75
CA LEU A 223 -11.75 -3.03 -21.60
C LEU A 223 -12.63 -4.28 -21.68
N HIS A 224 -12.34 -5.20 -22.62
CA HIS A 224 -13.07 -6.45 -22.76
C HIS A 224 -12.95 -7.30 -21.49
N ILE A 225 -11.76 -7.46 -20.93
CA ILE A 225 -11.52 -8.18 -19.68
C ILE A 225 -12.27 -7.52 -18.51
N ILE A 226 -12.21 -6.20 -18.39
CA ILE A 226 -12.93 -5.45 -17.36
C ILE A 226 -14.44 -5.70 -17.47
N HIS A 227 -14.98 -5.68 -18.68
CA HIS A 227 -16.41 -5.99 -18.90
C HIS A 227 -16.77 -7.42 -18.55
N GLN A 228 -15.90 -8.40 -18.84
CA GLN A 228 -16.13 -9.80 -18.44
C GLN A 228 -16.14 -9.94 -16.91
N ILE A 229 -15.15 -9.36 -16.21
CA ILE A 229 -15.10 -9.34 -14.75
C ILE A 229 -16.37 -8.70 -14.18
N ARG A 230 -16.78 -7.54 -14.70
CA ARG A 230 -17.99 -6.86 -14.27
C ARG A 230 -19.23 -7.74 -14.42
N LYS A 231 -19.40 -8.39 -15.56
CA LYS A 231 -20.53 -9.30 -15.80
C LYS A 231 -20.52 -10.49 -14.84
N SER A 232 -19.34 -11.09 -14.60
CA SER A 232 -19.19 -12.21 -13.67
C SER A 232 -19.59 -11.80 -12.25
N LEU A 233 -19.13 -10.64 -11.79
CA LEU A 233 -19.48 -10.10 -10.47
C LEU A 233 -20.98 -9.79 -10.36
N GLN A 234 -21.61 -9.26 -11.42
CA GLN A 234 -23.06 -9.03 -11.46
C GLN A 234 -23.88 -10.33 -11.39
N SER A 235 -23.36 -11.42 -11.95
CA SER A 235 -24.06 -12.71 -11.90
C SER A 235 -24.03 -13.39 -10.53
N VAL A 236 -23.10 -13.01 -9.65
CA VAL A 236 -22.97 -13.55 -8.30
C VAL A 236 -23.79 -12.75 -7.28
N ASP A 237 -24.11 -11.51 -7.58
CA ASP A 237 -24.85 -10.61 -6.70
C ASP A 237 -26.35 -10.67 -7.09
N ILE A 238 -27.07 -11.57 -6.44
CA ILE A 238 -28.48 -11.89 -6.76
C ILE A 238 -29.44 -10.79 -6.30
N GLU A 239 -29.05 -9.88 -5.43
CA GLU A 239 -29.92 -8.80 -4.93
C GLU A 239 -29.26 -7.41 -4.95
N GLY A 240 -29.56 -6.69 -6.02
CA GLY A 240 -29.87 -5.24 -5.98
C GLY A 240 -28.84 -4.26 -5.42
N THR A 241 -27.53 -4.36 -5.72
CA THR A 241 -26.57 -3.32 -5.33
C THR A 241 -25.81 -2.72 -6.52
N ASP A 242 -26.54 -2.30 -7.54
CA ASP A 242 -25.95 -1.63 -8.71
C ASP A 242 -25.25 -0.30 -8.39
N GLU A 243 -25.52 0.27 -7.23
CA GLU A 243 -24.97 1.59 -6.83
C GLU A 243 -23.58 1.53 -6.20
N ARG A 244 -22.99 0.35 -5.95
CA ARG A 244 -21.77 0.23 -5.13
C ARG A 244 -20.59 -0.46 -5.80
N ARG A 245 -20.54 -0.56 -7.12
CA ARG A 245 -19.46 -1.26 -7.82
C ARG A 245 -18.56 -0.27 -8.53
N SER A 246 -17.32 -0.14 -8.08
CA SER A 246 -16.27 0.57 -8.80
C SER A 246 -15.22 -0.43 -9.27
N VAL A 247 -14.85 -0.34 -10.54
CA VAL A 247 -13.70 -1.04 -11.09
C VAL A 247 -12.56 -0.03 -11.17
N TYR A 248 -11.48 -0.27 -10.46
CA TYR A 248 -10.30 0.55 -10.52
C TYR A 248 -9.36 0.03 -11.60
N VAL A 249 -8.84 0.93 -12.41
CA VAL A 249 -7.76 0.65 -13.35
C VAL A 249 -6.49 1.28 -12.79
N SER A 250 -5.36 0.63 -12.97
CA SER A 250 -4.06 0.93 -12.36
C SER A 250 -3.49 2.33 -12.61
N ASP A 251 -4.19 3.22 -13.31
CA ASP A 251 -3.75 4.58 -13.58
C ASP A 251 -4.55 5.66 -12.83
N ARG A 252 -5.19 5.32 -11.70
CA ARG A 252 -6.10 6.17 -10.93
C ARG A 252 -7.34 6.62 -11.71
N ARG A 253 -7.60 6.09 -12.88
CA ARG A 253 -8.86 6.40 -13.52
C ARG A 253 -9.97 5.67 -12.80
N TYR A 254 -10.55 6.38 -11.87
CA TYR A 254 -11.85 6.05 -11.33
C TYR A 254 -12.81 5.96 -12.51
N VAL A 255 -13.34 4.79 -12.77
CA VAL A 255 -14.50 4.64 -13.65
C VAL A 255 -15.67 5.14 -12.83
N PRO A 256 -16.23 6.34 -13.15
CA PRO A 256 -17.11 7.00 -12.21
C PRO A 256 -18.38 6.24 -12.00
N SER A 257 -18.77 6.24 -10.79
CA SER A 257 -20.06 6.34 -10.11
C SER A 257 -21.28 5.57 -10.58
N HIS A 258 -21.36 5.10 -11.80
CA HIS A 258 -22.50 4.28 -12.25
C HIS A 258 -22.17 2.79 -12.33
N ALA A 259 -20.91 2.44 -12.20
CA ALA A 259 -20.51 1.10 -11.91
C ALA A 259 -20.37 1.01 -10.39
N GLY A 260 -21.42 0.69 -9.67
CA GLY A 260 -21.47 0.66 -8.23
C GLY A 260 -20.23 0.04 -7.58
N ARG A 261 -19.96 0.38 -6.32
CA ARG A 261 -18.94 -0.31 -5.52
C ARG A 261 -19.22 -1.80 -5.53
N ILE A 262 -18.19 -2.61 -5.60
CA ILE A 262 -18.34 -4.02 -5.24
C ILE A 262 -18.59 -4.01 -3.75
N GLY A 263 -19.87 -3.96 -3.39
CA GLY A 263 -20.29 -4.11 -2.02
C GLY A 263 -19.73 -5.44 -1.54
N GLY A 264 -19.06 -5.41 -0.39
CA GLY A 264 -18.60 -6.62 0.25
C GLY A 264 -19.78 -7.50 0.63
N THR A 265 -20.31 -8.22 -0.35
CA THR A 265 -21.05 -9.40 -0.08
C THR A 265 -20.04 -10.51 0.03
N GLU A 266 -19.90 -10.99 1.22
CA GLU A 266 -19.50 -12.34 1.63
C GLU A 266 -18.90 -13.23 0.54
N ALA A 267 -17.86 -12.77 -0.16
CA ALA A 267 -16.81 -13.69 -0.48
C ALA A 267 -16.18 -14.00 0.88
N LYS A 268 -16.78 -14.92 1.63
CA LYS A 268 -16.05 -15.61 2.69
C LYS A 268 -14.74 -16.03 2.04
N PRO A 269 -13.60 -15.43 2.38
CA PRO A 269 -12.35 -16.06 2.03
C PRO A 269 -12.44 -17.41 2.74
N ALA A 270 -12.27 -18.47 2.01
CA ALA A 270 -12.05 -19.78 2.58
C ALA A 270 -10.69 -19.72 3.29
N PHE A 271 -10.67 -19.09 4.45
CA PHE A 271 -9.66 -19.33 5.46
C PHE A 271 -10.11 -20.57 6.21
N HIS A 272 -9.67 -21.70 5.73
CA HIS A 272 -9.56 -22.93 6.48
C HIS A 272 -8.09 -23.18 6.73
#